data_2ffcbfd9e979b7a899430411a69f9be8
#
_entry.id   2ffcbfd9e979b7a899430411a69f9be8
#
_cell.length_a   1.000
_cell.length_b   1.000
_cell.length_c   1.000
_cell.angle_alpha   90.00
_cell.angle_beta   90.00
_cell.angle_gamma   90.00
#
_symmetry.space_group_name_H-M   'P 1'
#
loop_
_entity.id
_entity.type
_entity.pdbx_description
1 polymer ?
#
loop_
_entity_poly.entity_id
_entity_poly.type
_entity_poly.pdbx_seq_one_letter_code
_entity_poly.pdbx_strand_id
1 'polypeptide(L)'
;APRWCSEETRMADEKKYKKPVPRIDEESKGFWEACQRHELYVQKCRACGTWRYYPRALCPACLSADTEWVLSSGRGTVYTYTVTYQNLAPGFRDELPYVLAYVELNEGVRLLTNIVGCAPQDVKIGMPVEGTFDDVTPELTLPKFKPAVS
;
A
#
# COMPACT_ATOMS: atom_id res chain seq x y z
N ALA A 1 49.66 -9.04 22.48
CA ALA A 1 49.05 -8.45 21.30
C ALA A 1 47.57 -8.36 21.50
N PRO A 2 46.95 -7.19 21.54
CA PRO A 2 45.47 -7.12 21.59
C PRO A 2 44.94 -7.47 20.20
N ARG A 3 44.23 -8.55 20.13
CA ARG A 3 43.37 -8.85 19.00
C ARG A 3 42.26 -7.80 18.92
N TRP A 4 42.47 -6.82 18.16
CA TRP A 4 41.38 -6.08 17.53
C TRP A 4 40.90 -6.95 16.37
N CYS A 5 40.08 -7.93 16.73
CA CYS A 5 39.32 -8.65 15.73
C CYS A 5 38.26 -7.64 15.23
N SER A 6 38.50 -7.20 14.08
CA SER A 6 37.61 -6.58 13.12
C SER A 6 36.21 -7.19 13.19
N GLU A 7 35.32 -6.52 13.90
CA GLU A 7 33.88 -6.55 13.61
C GLU A 7 33.62 -5.57 12.48
N GLU A 8 34.41 -5.71 11.46
CA GLU A 8 34.06 -5.21 10.16
C GLU A 8 33.06 -6.19 9.55
N THR A 9 31.87 -5.70 9.49
CA THR A 9 31.07 -5.87 8.30
C THR A 9 30.18 -7.07 8.25
N ARG A 10 29.01 -6.87 8.70
CA ARG A 10 27.83 -7.24 7.93
C ARG A 10 26.92 -6.01 7.78
N MET A 11 27.46 -4.98 7.20
CA MET A 11 26.62 -4.07 6.43
C MET A 11 26.32 -4.79 5.12
N ALA A 12 25.37 -5.72 5.18
CA ALA A 12 24.62 -6.05 4.01
C ALA A 12 24.13 -4.72 3.45
N ASP A 13 24.35 -4.50 2.19
CA ASP A 13 23.90 -3.38 1.39
C ASP A 13 22.37 -3.30 1.51
N GLU A 14 21.89 -2.74 2.61
CA GLU A 14 20.50 -2.36 2.78
C GLU A 14 20.28 -1.27 1.76
N LYS A 15 19.72 -1.67 0.63
CA LYS A 15 19.30 -0.78 -0.44
C LYS A 15 18.39 0.27 0.19
N LYS A 16 19.01 1.36 0.65
CA LYS A 16 18.35 2.42 1.40
C LYS A 16 17.13 2.88 0.60
N TYR A 17 15.95 2.65 1.15
CA TYR A 17 14.71 3.09 0.54
C TYR A 17 14.74 4.60 0.28
N LYS A 18 14.65 5.00 -0.98
CA LYS A 18 14.89 6.37 -1.43
C LYS A 18 13.63 7.21 -1.54
N LYS A 19 12.46 6.58 -1.44
CA LYS A 19 11.18 7.28 -1.53
C LYS A 19 10.76 7.82 -0.17
N PRO A 20 9.88 8.84 -0.12
CA PRO A 20 9.31 9.30 1.14
C PRO A 20 8.58 8.18 1.87
N VAL A 21 8.83 8.05 3.16
CA VAL A 21 8.16 7.09 4.04
C VAL A 21 6.87 7.71 4.56
N PRO A 22 5.73 6.99 4.52
CA PRO A 22 4.48 7.46 5.10
C PRO A 22 4.65 7.72 6.61
N ARG A 23 4.00 8.78 7.09
CA ARG A 23 3.93 9.03 8.52
C ARG A 23 2.90 8.08 9.13
N ILE A 24 3.37 7.24 10.05
CA ILE A 24 2.50 6.36 10.83
C ILE A 24 2.07 7.10 12.09
N ASP A 25 0.78 7.31 12.24
CA ASP A 25 0.15 7.93 13.38
C ASP A 25 -0.81 6.95 14.07
N GLU A 26 -1.39 7.36 15.19
CA GLU A 26 -2.30 6.50 15.97
C GLU A 26 -3.53 6.05 15.18
N GLU A 27 -4.01 6.86 14.23
CA GLU A 27 -5.15 6.51 13.39
C GLU A 27 -4.82 5.43 12.35
N SER A 28 -3.61 5.46 11.83
CA SER A 28 -3.15 4.60 10.72
C SER A 28 -2.30 3.42 11.18
N LYS A 29 -1.85 3.40 12.42
CA LYS A 29 -0.95 2.37 12.96
C LYS A 29 -1.48 0.96 12.73
N GLY A 30 -2.74 0.70 13.05
CA GLY A 30 -3.36 -0.62 12.85
C GLY A 30 -3.35 -1.08 11.40
N PHE A 31 -3.52 -0.15 10.46
CA PHE A 31 -3.44 -0.42 9.03
C PHE A 31 -2.01 -0.85 8.61
N TRP A 32 -0.99 -0.10 9.03
CA TRP A 32 0.40 -0.40 8.67
C TRP A 32 0.91 -1.68 9.32
N GLU A 33 0.53 -1.96 10.57
CA GLU A 33 0.83 -3.23 11.24
C GLU A 33 0.18 -4.43 10.53
N ALA A 34 -1.03 -4.26 10.01
CA ALA A 34 -1.69 -5.28 9.21
C ALA A 34 -0.96 -5.50 7.87
N CYS A 35 -0.53 -4.43 7.20
CA CYS A 35 0.26 -4.53 5.98
C CYS A 35 1.56 -5.33 6.19
N GLN A 36 2.23 -5.17 7.34
CA GLN A 36 3.41 -5.97 7.68
C GLN A 36 3.10 -7.48 7.79
N ARG A 37 1.87 -7.84 8.13
CA ARG A 37 1.40 -9.22 8.11
C ARG A 37 0.84 -9.66 6.75
N HIS A 38 0.98 -8.80 5.73
CA HIS A 38 0.39 -9.00 4.40
C HIS A 38 -1.14 -9.14 4.43
N GLU A 39 -1.77 -8.35 5.29
CA GLU A 39 -3.22 -8.27 5.44
C GLU A 39 -3.70 -6.86 5.10
N LEU A 40 -4.74 -6.76 4.30
CA LEU A 40 -5.36 -5.48 3.96
C LEU A 40 -6.64 -5.30 4.77
N TYR A 41 -6.62 -4.34 5.69
CA TYR A 41 -7.81 -3.96 6.46
C TYR A 41 -8.38 -2.64 5.97
N VAL A 42 -9.68 -2.56 6.00
CA VAL A 42 -10.44 -1.33 5.77
C VAL A 42 -11.32 -1.04 6.98
N GLN A 43 -11.74 0.21 7.10
CA GLN A 43 -12.61 0.62 8.22
C GLN A 43 -14.07 0.64 7.79
N LYS A 44 -14.95 0.22 8.72
CA LYS A 44 -16.39 0.33 8.60
C LYS A 44 -16.94 1.03 9.82
N CYS A 45 -17.78 2.03 9.62
CA CYS A 45 -18.50 2.68 10.71
C CYS A 45 -19.62 1.79 11.20
N ARG A 46 -19.68 1.47 12.50
CA ARG A 46 -20.76 0.69 13.07
C ARG A 46 -22.06 1.47 13.20
N ALA A 47 -21.98 2.81 13.32
CA ALA A 47 -23.14 3.64 13.48
C ALA A 47 -23.95 3.83 12.17
N CYS A 48 -23.27 4.05 11.04
CA CYS A 48 -23.95 4.32 9.76
C CYS A 48 -23.61 3.34 8.63
N GLY A 49 -22.71 2.38 8.87
CA GLY A 49 -22.34 1.36 7.89
C GLY A 49 -21.38 1.85 6.79
N THR A 50 -20.94 3.10 6.82
CA THR A 50 -20.03 3.65 5.79
C THR A 50 -18.68 2.98 5.86
N TRP A 51 -18.22 2.48 4.72
CA TRP A 51 -16.87 1.98 4.51
C TRP A 51 -15.92 3.11 4.18
N ARG A 52 -14.68 3.02 4.63
CA ARG A 52 -13.67 4.02 4.33
C ARG A 52 -12.25 3.48 4.24
N TYR A 53 -11.50 4.16 3.44
CA TYR A 53 -10.07 4.16 3.30
C TYR A 53 -9.64 5.59 2.93
N TYR A 54 -8.70 6.18 3.49
CA TYR A 54 -7.65 5.84 4.42
C TYR A 54 -8.16 5.88 5.87
N PRO A 55 -7.49 5.20 6.86
CA PRO A 55 -7.95 5.18 8.26
C PRO A 55 -8.12 6.58 8.87
N ARG A 56 -9.23 6.77 9.58
CA ARG A 56 -9.57 7.99 10.30
C ARG A 56 -10.26 7.65 11.62
N ALA A 57 -10.03 8.47 12.65
CA ALA A 57 -10.67 8.30 13.95
C ALA A 57 -12.19 8.49 13.88
N LEU A 58 -12.65 9.45 13.08
CA LEU A 58 -14.07 9.77 12.96
C LEU A 58 -14.60 9.38 11.57
N CYS A 59 -15.84 8.92 11.54
CA CYS A 59 -16.54 8.67 10.29
C CYS A 59 -16.85 9.98 9.56
N PRO A 60 -16.47 10.12 8.27
CA PRO A 60 -16.74 11.35 7.52
C PRO A 60 -18.22 11.58 7.23
N ALA A 61 -19.06 10.54 7.30
CA ALA A 61 -20.49 10.65 7.02
C ALA A 61 -21.33 11.02 8.25
N CYS A 62 -21.01 10.46 9.43
CA CYS A 62 -21.84 10.67 10.63
C CYS A 62 -21.05 11.14 11.86
N LEU A 63 -19.74 11.35 11.74
CA LEU A 63 -18.84 11.80 12.79
C LEU A 63 -18.70 10.85 14.01
N SER A 64 -19.26 9.64 13.93
CA SER A 64 -19.10 8.62 14.96
C SER A 64 -17.65 8.13 15.03
N ALA A 65 -17.14 7.90 16.25
CA ALA A 65 -15.87 7.23 16.49
C ALA A 65 -15.99 5.70 16.54
N ASP A 66 -17.21 5.16 16.49
CA ASP A 66 -17.46 3.72 16.56
C ASP A 66 -17.12 3.05 15.22
N THR A 67 -15.92 2.52 15.16
CA THR A 67 -15.32 1.96 13.95
C THR A 67 -14.89 0.52 14.20
N GLU A 68 -15.14 -0.35 13.21
CA GLU A 68 -14.55 -1.67 13.15
C GLU A 68 -13.53 -1.77 12.02
N TRP A 69 -12.49 -2.57 12.25
CA TRP A 69 -11.54 -2.97 11.24
C TRP A 69 -12.00 -4.28 10.60
N VAL A 70 -12.12 -4.29 9.29
CA VAL A 70 -12.58 -5.47 8.53
C VAL A 70 -11.48 -5.91 7.58
N LEU A 71 -11.13 -7.19 7.64
CA LEU A 71 -10.19 -7.79 6.70
C LEU A 71 -10.83 -7.79 5.32
N SER A 72 -10.17 -7.12 4.38
CA SER A 72 -10.57 -7.13 2.97
C SER A 72 -10.23 -8.46 2.31
N SER A 73 -11.02 -8.85 1.32
CA SER A 73 -10.68 -9.95 0.42
C SER A 73 -9.38 -9.69 -0.37
N GLY A 74 -8.95 -8.44 -0.41
CA GLY A 74 -7.81 -7.99 -1.22
C GLY A 74 -8.10 -8.00 -2.73
N ARG A 75 -9.35 -8.22 -3.13
CA ARG A 75 -9.76 -8.27 -4.54
C ARG A 75 -10.56 -7.04 -4.90
N GLY A 76 -10.36 -6.59 -6.12
CA GLY A 76 -11.06 -5.44 -6.66
C GLY A 76 -10.87 -5.29 -8.16
N THR A 77 -11.22 -4.13 -8.65
CA THR A 77 -11.05 -3.77 -10.07
C THR A 77 -10.38 -2.41 -10.19
N VAL A 78 -9.66 -2.20 -11.28
CA VAL A 78 -9.10 -0.88 -11.61
C VAL A 78 -10.25 0.07 -11.91
N TYR A 79 -10.44 1.07 -11.05
CA TYR A 79 -11.46 2.10 -11.25
C TYR A 79 -10.98 3.15 -12.26
N THR A 80 -9.77 3.65 -12.09
CA THR A 80 -9.08 4.53 -13.02
C THR A 80 -7.58 4.43 -12.80
N TYR A 81 -6.79 4.84 -13.80
CA TYR A 81 -5.34 4.79 -13.69
C TYR A 81 -4.67 5.85 -14.56
N THR A 82 -3.41 6.09 -14.27
CA THR A 82 -2.49 6.85 -15.12
C THR A 82 -1.15 6.14 -15.18
N VAL A 83 -0.47 6.31 -16.30
CA VAL A 83 0.91 5.82 -16.48
C VAL A 83 1.85 7.01 -16.35
N THR A 84 2.75 6.94 -15.39
CA THR A 84 3.73 8.00 -15.15
C THR A 84 5.01 7.70 -15.90
N TYR A 85 5.35 8.54 -16.87
CA TYR A 85 6.57 8.41 -17.68
C TYR A 85 7.70 9.32 -17.20
N GLN A 86 7.39 10.33 -16.40
CA GLN A 86 8.37 11.29 -15.92
C GLN A 86 8.17 11.59 -14.44
N ASN A 87 9.21 11.35 -13.66
CA ASN A 87 9.30 11.76 -12.26
C ASN A 87 10.77 11.97 -11.91
N LEU A 88 11.12 13.19 -11.53
CA LEU A 88 12.51 13.56 -11.21
C LEU A 88 12.90 13.26 -9.77
N ALA A 89 11.94 12.92 -8.92
CA ALA A 89 12.21 12.63 -7.52
C ALA A 89 13.06 11.36 -7.36
N PRO A 90 14.05 11.38 -6.45
CA PRO A 90 14.87 10.21 -6.18
C PRO A 90 14.01 9.00 -5.75
N GLY A 91 14.37 7.82 -6.22
CA GLY A 91 13.65 6.58 -5.93
C GLY A 91 12.48 6.28 -6.88
N PHE A 92 11.88 7.28 -7.52
CA PHE A 92 10.84 7.07 -8.52
C PHE A 92 11.38 6.98 -9.93
N ARG A 93 12.47 7.71 -10.21
CA ARG A 93 13.09 7.75 -11.54
C ARG A 93 13.46 6.37 -12.08
N ASP A 94 13.96 5.50 -11.21
CA ASP A 94 14.45 4.16 -11.57
C ASP A 94 13.32 3.15 -11.85
N GLU A 95 12.08 3.52 -11.50
CA GLU A 95 10.89 2.67 -11.67
C GLU A 95 9.97 3.09 -12.81
N LEU A 96 10.35 4.13 -13.56
CA LEU A 96 9.58 4.63 -14.69
C LEU A 96 9.60 3.66 -15.89
N PRO A 97 8.51 3.51 -16.63
CA PRO A 97 7.17 4.01 -16.32
C PRO A 97 6.49 3.16 -15.24
N TYR A 98 5.69 3.79 -14.38
CA TYR A 98 4.88 3.07 -13.40
C TYR A 98 3.40 3.47 -13.49
N VAL A 99 2.54 2.57 -13.05
CA VAL A 99 1.09 2.78 -13.05
C VAL A 99 0.64 3.21 -11.67
N LEU A 100 -0.04 4.35 -11.61
CA LEU A 100 -0.76 4.82 -10.44
C LEU A 100 -2.26 4.65 -10.70
N ALA A 101 -2.96 3.96 -9.81
CA ALA A 101 -4.35 3.61 -10.02
C ALA A 101 -5.20 3.79 -8.77
N TYR A 102 -6.48 4.10 -8.98
CA TYR A 102 -7.51 3.83 -7.98
C TYR A 102 -8.06 2.44 -8.22
N VAL A 103 -8.00 1.61 -7.20
CA VAL A 103 -8.64 0.28 -7.17
C VAL A 103 -9.89 0.36 -6.32
N GLU A 104 -11.00 -0.09 -6.86
CA GLU A 104 -12.24 -0.30 -6.12
C GLU A 104 -12.28 -1.73 -5.61
N LEU A 105 -12.22 -1.89 -4.29
CA LEU A 105 -12.31 -3.19 -3.64
C LEU A 105 -13.73 -3.74 -3.71
N ASN A 106 -13.87 -5.06 -3.57
CA ASN A 106 -15.18 -5.73 -3.53
C ASN A 106 -16.07 -5.21 -2.38
N GLU A 107 -15.46 -4.68 -1.32
CA GLU A 107 -16.14 -4.03 -0.19
C GLU A 107 -16.70 -2.63 -0.53
N GLY A 108 -16.37 -2.09 -1.72
CA GLY A 108 -16.89 -0.81 -2.21
C GLY A 108 -16.02 0.40 -1.86
N VAL A 109 -14.86 0.21 -1.25
CA VAL A 109 -13.88 1.30 -1.00
C VAL A 109 -12.90 1.42 -2.14
N ARG A 110 -12.47 2.66 -2.38
CA ARG A 110 -11.43 2.96 -3.36
C ARG A 110 -10.14 3.36 -2.66
N LEU A 111 -9.04 2.81 -3.13
CA LEU A 111 -7.72 3.16 -2.62
C LEU A 111 -6.76 3.50 -3.75
N LEU A 112 -5.89 4.46 -3.51
CA LEU A 112 -4.82 4.84 -4.42
C LEU A 112 -3.63 3.89 -4.22
N THR A 113 -3.15 3.31 -5.31
CA THR A 113 -2.10 2.28 -5.27
C THR A 113 -1.32 2.24 -6.58
N ASN A 114 -0.33 1.38 -6.65
CA ASN A 114 0.36 1.03 -7.88
C ASN A 114 -0.11 -0.33 -8.40
N ILE A 115 -0.25 -0.44 -9.72
CA ILE A 115 -0.42 -1.74 -10.37
C ILE A 115 0.95 -2.24 -10.79
N VAL A 116 1.29 -3.43 -10.32
CA VAL A 116 2.56 -4.11 -10.57
C VAL A 116 2.34 -5.48 -11.20
N GLY A 117 3.41 -6.14 -11.64
CA GLY A 117 3.32 -7.51 -12.20
C GLY A 117 2.75 -7.61 -13.61
N CYS A 118 2.56 -6.48 -14.29
CA CYS A 118 2.20 -6.42 -15.71
C CYS A 118 2.81 -5.19 -16.37
N ALA A 119 2.83 -5.18 -17.69
CA ALA A 119 3.27 -4.01 -18.43
C ALA A 119 2.23 -2.87 -18.31
N PRO A 120 2.65 -1.59 -18.26
CA PRO A 120 1.73 -0.47 -18.13
C PRO A 120 0.64 -0.42 -19.22
N GLN A 121 0.96 -0.83 -20.42
CA GLN A 121 0.01 -0.86 -21.55
C GLN A 121 -1.05 -1.95 -21.43
N ASP A 122 -0.88 -2.93 -20.56
CA ASP A 122 -1.84 -4.01 -20.34
C ASP A 122 -2.91 -3.63 -19.30
N VAL A 123 -2.69 -2.54 -18.56
CA VAL A 123 -3.65 -2.06 -17.56
C VAL A 123 -4.87 -1.45 -18.24
N LYS A 124 -6.06 -1.83 -17.78
CA LYS A 124 -7.35 -1.36 -18.30
C LYS A 124 -8.31 -1.05 -17.16
N ILE A 125 -9.18 -0.07 -17.38
CA ILE A 125 -10.31 0.20 -16.47
C ILE A 125 -11.19 -1.05 -16.42
N GLY A 126 -11.60 -1.44 -15.20
CA GLY A 126 -12.39 -2.65 -14.97
C GLY A 126 -11.58 -3.94 -14.88
N MET A 127 -10.26 -3.89 -15.08
CA MET A 127 -9.40 -5.07 -14.97
C MET A 127 -9.44 -5.61 -13.53
N PRO A 128 -9.69 -6.93 -13.35
CA PRO A 128 -9.62 -7.57 -12.05
C PRO A 128 -8.19 -7.53 -11.49
N VAL A 129 -8.06 -7.17 -10.24
CA VAL A 129 -6.77 -7.10 -9.53
C VAL A 129 -6.86 -7.72 -8.14
N GLU A 130 -5.74 -8.18 -7.65
CA GLU A 130 -5.59 -8.69 -6.29
C GLU A 130 -4.43 -7.99 -5.58
N GLY A 131 -4.56 -7.86 -4.26
CA GLY A 131 -3.55 -7.24 -3.41
C GLY A 131 -2.25 -8.03 -3.38
N THR A 132 -1.15 -7.31 -3.39
CA THR A 132 0.19 -7.81 -3.14
C THR A 132 0.91 -6.84 -2.21
N PHE A 133 1.95 -7.29 -1.55
CA PHE A 133 2.64 -6.49 -0.54
C PHE A 133 4.12 -6.37 -0.87
N ASP A 134 4.64 -5.17 -0.70
CA ASP A 134 6.03 -4.83 -0.97
C ASP A 134 6.70 -4.40 0.34
N ASP A 135 7.55 -5.26 0.87
CA ASP A 135 8.31 -5.01 2.10
C ASP A 135 9.49 -4.10 1.78
N VAL A 136 9.27 -2.79 1.85
CA VAL A 136 10.25 -1.77 1.43
C VAL A 136 11.29 -1.48 2.49
N THR A 137 10.93 -1.64 3.77
CA THR A 137 11.84 -1.60 4.92
C THR A 137 11.40 -2.63 5.95
N PRO A 138 12.24 -2.98 6.95
CA PRO A 138 11.82 -3.88 8.02
C PRO A 138 10.57 -3.43 8.78
N GLU A 139 10.25 -2.13 8.72
CA GLU A 139 9.17 -1.50 9.47
C GLU A 139 8.00 -1.08 8.60
N LEU A 140 8.15 -1.14 7.25
CA LEU A 140 7.16 -0.63 6.32
C LEU A 140 6.91 -1.60 5.18
N THR A 141 5.67 -2.01 5.04
CA THR A 141 5.16 -2.79 3.92
C THR A 141 4.08 -1.99 3.19
N LEU A 142 4.23 -1.82 1.88
CA LEU A 142 3.28 -1.09 1.04
C LEU A 142 2.31 -2.06 0.36
N PRO A 143 0.99 -1.86 0.48
CA PRO A 143 0.03 -2.60 -0.30
C PRO A 143 0.04 -2.10 -1.75
N LYS A 144 0.19 -3.00 -2.68
CA LYS A 144 0.10 -2.78 -4.12
C LYS A 144 -0.89 -3.78 -4.71
N PHE A 145 -1.17 -3.67 -5.99
CA PHE A 145 -2.08 -4.58 -6.68
C PHE A 145 -1.44 -5.11 -7.95
N LYS A 146 -1.80 -6.33 -8.29
CA LYS A 146 -1.40 -7.01 -9.52
C LYS A 146 -2.62 -7.59 -10.21
N PRO A 147 -2.56 -7.89 -11.52
CA PRO A 147 -3.65 -8.57 -12.19
C PRO A 147 -4.04 -9.85 -11.45
N ALA A 148 -5.34 -10.04 -11.22
CA ALA A 148 -5.83 -11.26 -10.61
C ALA A 148 -5.68 -12.43 -11.59
N VAL A 149 -5.20 -13.55 -11.10
CA VAL A 149 -5.14 -14.80 -11.87
C VAL A 149 -6.56 -15.38 -11.93
N SER A 150 -7.02 -15.67 -13.14
CA SER A 150 -8.34 -16.28 -13.38
C SER A 150 -8.35 -17.75 -12.95
#